data_7fa861de68a2980c40d4b027b7cd9f68
#
_entry.id   7fa861de68a2980c40d4b027b7cd9f68
#
_cell.length_a   1.000
_cell.length_b   1.000
_cell.length_c   1.000
_cell.angle_alpha   90.00
_cell.angle_beta   90.00
_cell.angle_gamma   90.00
#
_symmetry.space_group_name_H-M   'P 1'
#
loop_
_entity.id
_entity.type
_entity.pdbx_description
1 polymer ?
#
loop_
_entity_poly.entity_id
_entity_poly.type
_entity_poly.pdbx_seq_one_letter_code
_entity_poly.pdbx_strand_id
1 'polypeptide(L)'
;THHGASPDMEPHWEQLDLTPWRCPEPLIRLKLWLRGARAGQSLLILLKDPGSRQDIPAWLLRQGHQVQRLQESDTALTLRLVVQNRPS
;
A
#
# COMPACT_ATOMS: atom_id res chain seq x y z
N THR A 1 -15.14 24.55 -13.93
CA THR A 1 -14.95 24.19 -13.62
C THR A 1 -14.61 23.95 -13.49
N HIS A 2 -14.51 23.70 -13.35
CA HIS A 2 -14.19 23.18 -13.07
C HIS A 2 -13.76 22.90 -12.74
N HIS A 3 -13.73 22.90 -12.48
CA HIS A 3 -13.31 22.54 -12.02
C HIS A 3 -12.60 22.45 -11.75
N GLY A 4 -12.88 22.95 -11.58
CA GLY A 4 -11.99 22.68 -11.00
C GLY A 4 -10.82 22.11 -11.23
N ALA A 5 -10.10 22.73 -10.91
CA ALA A 5 -9.05 22.15 -10.97
C ALA A 5 -9.09 20.87 -10.74
N SER A 6 -9.11 20.47 -11.47
CA SER A 6 -9.23 19.29 -11.19
C SER A 6 -8.15 18.73 -10.54
N PRO A 7 -8.34 18.19 -9.54
CA PRO A 7 -7.38 17.39 -8.91
C PRO A 7 -6.88 16.31 -9.77
N ASP A 8 -7.45 16.23 -10.87
CA ASP A 8 -7.09 15.22 -11.74
C ASP A 8 -5.74 15.35 -12.28
N MET A 9 -5.13 16.45 -12.11
CA MET A 9 -3.79 16.61 -12.57
C MET A 9 -2.82 15.83 -11.74
N GLU A 10 -3.23 15.40 -10.58
CA GLU A 10 -2.35 14.66 -9.72
C GLU A 10 -2.63 13.20 -9.84
N PRO A 11 -1.60 12.38 -9.70
CA PRO A 11 -1.86 10.95 -9.70
C PRO A 11 -2.79 10.64 -8.55
N HIS A 12 -3.77 9.86 -8.85
CA HIS A 12 -4.68 9.42 -7.82
C HIS A 12 -4.03 8.27 -7.09
N TRP A 13 -3.53 8.58 -5.92
CA TRP A 13 -2.94 7.56 -5.08
C TRP A 13 -4.01 7.02 -4.18
N GLU A 14 -4.33 5.79 -4.39
CA GLU A 14 -5.21 5.13 -3.46
C GLU A 14 -4.46 4.93 -2.16
N GLN A 15 -5.16 5.02 -1.05
CA GLN A 15 -4.52 4.97 0.25
C GLN A 15 -5.22 3.91 1.09
N LEU A 16 -4.43 3.06 1.72
CA LEU A 16 -4.95 2.03 2.59
C LEU A 16 -4.40 2.28 3.99
N ASP A 17 -5.24 2.81 4.86
CA ASP A 17 -4.83 3.14 6.21
C ASP A 17 -5.05 1.92 7.11
N LEU A 18 -3.96 1.29 7.47
CA LEU A 18 -3.99 0.11 8.31
C LEU A 18 -3.55 0.40 9.74
N THR A 19 -3.40 1.67 10.07
CA THR A 19 -2.89 2.06 11.38
C THR A 19 -3.77 1.61 12.55
N PRO A 20 -5.11 1.51 12.42
CA PRO A 20 -5.92 1.05 13.54
C PRO A 20 -5.83 -0.46 13.78
N TRP A 21 -5.18 -1.19 12.89
CA TRP A 21 -5.24 -2.65 12.92
C TRP A 21 -3.92 -3.24 13.38
N ARG A 22 -4.00 -4.41 14.00
CA ARG A 22 -2.83 -5.15 14.43
C ARG A 22 -2.71 -6.44 13.65
N CYS A 23 -1.46 -6.94 13.57
CA CYS A 23 -1.21 -8.22 12.94
C CYS A 23 -2.14 -9.30 13.50
N PRO A 24 -2.75 -10.12 12.66
CA PRO A 24 -2.53 -10.26 11.22
C PRO A 24 -3.49 -9.44 10.36
N GLU A 25 -4.31 -8.61 10.97
CA GLU A 25 -5.38 -7.92 10.26
C GLU A 25 -4.87 -7.04 9.09
N PRO A 26 -3.80 -6.25 9.27
CA PRO A 26 -3.33 -5.43 8.16
C PRO A 26 -3.00 -6.24 6.92
N LEU A 27 -2.37 -7.39 7.09
CA LEU A 27 -2.02 -8.22 5.95
C LEU A 27 -3.26 -8.79 5.28
N ILE A 28 -4.25 -9.17 6.07
CA ILE A 28 -5.51 -9.69 5.53
C ILE A 28 -6.19 -8.63 4.68
N ARG A 29 -6.25 -7.41 5.18
CA ARG A 29 -6.89 -6.32 4.46
C ARG A 29 -6.14 -5.97 3.18
N LEU A 30 -4.83 -6.01 3.24
CA LEU A 30 -4.01 -5.77 2.05
C LEU A 30 -4.24 -6.86 1.00
N LYS A 31 -4.31 -8.10 1.42
CA LYS A 31 -4.58 -9.20 0.49
C LYS A 31 -5.92 -9.03 -0.20
N LEU A 32 -6.92 -8.57 0.54
CA LEU A 32 -8.24 -8.33 -0.04
C LEU A 32 -8.18 -7.21 -1.08
N TRP A 33 -7.44 -6.15 -0.78
CA TRP A 33 -7.29 -5.06 -1.75
C TRP A 33 -6.59 -5.56 -3.02
N LEU A 34 -5.57 -6.40 -2.85
CA LEU A 34 -4.80 -6.89 -3.99
C LEU A 34 -5.62 -7.79 -4.91
N ARG A 35 -6.64 -8.44 -4.39
CA ARG A 35 -7.49 -9.28 -5.23
C ARG A 35 -8.16 -8.51 -6.35
N GLY A 36 -8.48 -7.23 -6.13
CA GLY A 36 -9.08 -6.42 -7.15
C GLY A 36 -8.12 -5.49 -7.85
N ALA A 37 -6.84 -5.59 -7.56
CA ALA A 37 -5.86 -4.65 -8.09
C ALA A 37 -5.35 -5.09 -9.45
N ARG A 38 -4.91 -4.11 -10.22
CA ARG A 38 -4.35 -4.35 -11.54
C ARG A 38 -2.89 -4.00 -11.56
N ALA A 39 -2.15 -4.64 -12.46
CA ALA A 39 -0.74 -4.35 -12.63
C ALA A 39 -0.55 -2.87 -12.96
N GLY A 40 0.43 -2.26 -12.34
CA GLY A 40 0.72 -0.83 -12.52
C GLY A 40 -0.02 0.06 -11.57
N GLN A 41 -0.97 -0.46 -10.81
CA GLN A 41 -1.72 0.33 -9.86
C GLN A 41 -0.85 0.64 -8.65
N SER A 42 -0.98 1.85 -8.12
CA SER A 42 -0.18 2.27 -6.97
C SER A 42 -1.06 2.40 -5.73
N LEU A 43 -0.46 2.12 -4.59
CA LEU A 43 -1.17 2.19 -3.32
C LEU A 43 -0.23 2.72 -2.26
N LEU A 44 -0.72 3.65 -1.45
CA LEU A 44 -0.02 4.08 -0.25
C LEU A 44 -0.55 3.28 0.92
N ILE A 45 0.34 2.67 1.66
CA ILE A 45 -0.04 1.84 2.81
C ILE A 45 0.52 2.47 4.07
N LEU A 46 -0.36 2.69 5.03
CA LEU A 46 0.05 3.26 6.31
C LEU A 46 -0.05 2.18 7.38
N LEU A 47 1.04 2.00 8.10
CA LEU A 47 1.17 0.94 9.10
C LEU A 47 1.65 1.49 10.42
N LYS A 48 1.14 0.94 11.51
CA LYS A 48 1.62 1.26 12.85
C LYS A 48 2.04 0.03 13.62
N ASP A 49 1.41 -1.09 13.36
CA ASP A 49 1.72 -2.32 14.09
C ASP A 49 3.16 -2.76 13.82
N PRO A 50 3.97 -3.00 14.85
CA PRO A 50 5.37 -3.36 14.63
C PRO A 50 5.56 -4.62 13.79
N GLY A 51 4.73 -5.63 14.02
CA GLY A 51 4.82 -6.86 13.23
C GLY A 51 4.51 -6.60 11.77
N SER A 52 3.45 -5.84 11.50
CA SER A 52 3.04 -5.54 10.14
C SER A 52 4.07 -4.68 9.43
N ARG A 53 4.74 -3.78 10.14
CA ARG A 53 5.76 -2.94 9.51
C ARG A 53 6.91 -3.76 8.96
N GLN A 54 7.16 -4.92 9.53
CA GLN A 54 8.19 -5.83 9.04
C GLN A 54 7.63 -6.82 8.03
N ASP A 55 6.48 -7.40 8.34
CA ASP A 55 5.97 -8.51 7.57
C ASP A 55 5.40 -8.11 6.22
N ILE A 56 4.73 -6.97 6.17
CA ILE A 56 4.05 -6.58 4.94
C ILE A 56 5.03 -6.26 3.82
N PRO A 57 6.08 -5.44 4.04
CA PRO A 57 7.04 -5.22 2.96
C PRO A 57 7.69 -6.51 2.49
N ALA A 58 8.04 -7.38 3.42
CA ALA A 58 8.68 -8.64 3.05
C ALA A 58 7.74 -9.53 2.24
N TRP A 59 6.47 -9.59 2.65
CA TRP A 59 5.49 -10.38 1.93
C TRP A 59 5.26 -9.85 0.53
N LEU A 60 5.14 -8.52 0.39
CA LEU A 60 4.92 -7.91 -0.91
C LEU A 60 6.08 -8.16 -1.86
N LEU A 61 7.31 -8.08 -1.35
CA LEU A 61 8.47 -8.35 -2.17
C LEU A 61 8.50 -9.80 -2.62
N ARG A 62 8.13 -10.72 -1.74
CA ARG A 62 8.06 -12.13 -2.11
C ARG A 62 7.00 -12.39 -3.19
N GLN A 63 5.95 -11.57 -3.20
CA GLN A 63 4.92 -11.69 -4.22
C GLN A 63 5.33 -11.05 -5.54
N GLY A 64 6.47 -10.39 -5.58
CA GLY A 64 6.97 -9.82 -6.82
C GLY A 64 6.57 -8.39 -7.08
N HIS A 65 5.93 -7.74 -6.12
CA HIS A 65 5.54 -6.35 -6.27
C HIS A 65 6.69 -5.41 -5.94
N GLN A 66 6.57 -4.17 -6.39
CA GLN A 66 7.53 -3.14 -6.02
C GLN A 66 7.06 -2.44 -4.76
N VAL A 67 7.97 -2.27 -3.82
CA VAL A 67 7.66 -1.64 -2.54
C VAL A 67 8.72 -0.60 -2.25
N GLN A 68 8.30 0.58 -1.86
CA GLN A 68 9.21 1.66 -1.51
C GLN A 68 8.80 2.23 -0.17
N ARG A 69 9.76 2.39 0.72
CA ARG A 69 9.50 3.06 1.99
C ARG A 69 9.60 4.55 1.76
N LEU A 70 8.51 5.25 1.98
CA LEU A 70 8.46 6.68 1.76
C LEU A 70 8.75 7.45 3.03
N GLN A 71 8.24 6.96 4.16
CA GLN A 71 8.40 7.64 5.41
C GLN A 71 8.40 6.62 6.52
N GLU A 72 9.32 6.75 7.44
CA GLU A 72 9.45 5.79 8.53
C GLU A 72 9.79 6.54 9.81
N SER A 73 9.05 6.24 10.86
CA SER A 73 9.33 6.77 12.19
C SER A 73 9.30 5.61 13.17
N ASP A 74 9.52 5.93 14.45
CA ASP A 74 9.50 4.88 15.47
C ASP A 74 8.15 4.21 15.59
N THR A 75 7.08 4.90 15.17
CA THR A 75 5.73 4.41 15.42
C THR A 75 4.94 4.15 14.15
N ALA A 76 5.42 4.56 13.00
CA ALA A 76 4.62 4.44 11.79
C ALA A 76 5.50 4.24 10.57
N LEU A 77 4.92 3.64 9.55
CA LEU A 77 5.60 3.40 8.29
C LEU A 77 4.64 3.66 7.15
N THR A 78 5.08 4.44 6.16
CA THR A 78 4.32 4.66 4.95
C THR A 78 5.05 4.00 3.80
N LEU A 79 4.35 3.11 3.10
CA LEU A 79 4.90 2.38 1.98
C LEU A 79 4.19 2.77 0.69
N ARG A 80 4.94 2.75 -0.38
CA ARG A 80 4.36 2.85 -1.72
C ARG A 80 4.45 1.49 -2.37
N LEU A 81 3.31 0.97 -2.76
CA LEU A 81 3.22 -0.31 -3.45
C LEU A 81 2.87 -0.06 -4.90
N VAL A 82 3.61 -0.69 -5.80
CA VAL A 82 3.23 -0.73 -7.20
C VAL A 82 2.96 -2.18 -7.56
N VAL A 83 1.74 -2.45 -7.95
CA VAL A 83 1.30 -3.81 -8.24
C VAL A 83 1.96 -4.28 -9.53
N GLN A 84 2.56 -5.46 -9.51
CA GLN A 84 3.22 -6.02 -10.65
C GLN A 84 2.36 -7.11 -11.27
N ASN A 85 2.45 -7.21 -12.59
CA ASN A 85 1.78 -8.29 -13.28
C ASN A 85 2.58 -9.56 -13.04
N ARG A 86 1.94 -10.53 -12.42
CA ARG A 86 2.61 -11.78 -12.08
C ARG A 86 2.15 -12.85 -13.05
N PRO A 87 3.10 -13.57 -13.62
CA PRO A 87 2.71 -14.74 -14.39
C PRO A 87 2.12 -15.73 -13.42
N SER A 88 1.03 -16.25 -13.74
CA SER A 88 0.42 -17.20 -12.82
C SER A 88 0.92 -18.58 -13.04
#